data_189f9af9657309c739c7706e583667e0
#
_entry.id   189f9af9657309c739c7706e583667e0
#
_cell.length_a   1.000
_cell.length_b   1.000
_cell.length_c   1.000
_cell.angle_alpha   90.00
_cell.angle_beta   90.00
_cell.angle_gamma   90.00
#
_symmetry.space_group_name_H-M   'P 1'
#
loop_
_entity.id
_entity.type
_entity.pdbx_description
1 polymer ?
#
loop_
_entity_poly.entity_id
_entity_poly.type
_entity_poly.pdbx_seq_one_letter_code
_entity_poly.pdbx_strand_id
1 'polypeptide(L)'
;MSVNLEKTSRIIDLFEIYGDLLAEKQKIYVQAYYLFDLSLSEIAEEYKISRASVLDTLKQGLKKLEEFENSLHLLEKRAKIREIIDSNMKKTEILKELERIL
;
A
#
# COMPACT_ATOMS: atom_id res chain seq x y z
N MET A 1 14.58 -14.48 1.84
CA MET A 1 14.52 -13.18 1.16
C MET A 1 14.58 -12.08 2.21
N SER A 2 15.58 -11.24 2.15
CA SER A 2 15.64 -10.12 3.10
C SER A 2 14.60 -9.08 2.69
N VAL A 3 13.73 -8.73 3.61
CA VAL A 3 12.69 -7.73 3.37
C VAL A 3 13.16 -6.43 4.00
N ASN A 4 13.21 -5.37 3.22
CA ASN A 4 13.46 -4.03 3.74
C ASN A 4 12.21 -3.57 4.47
N LEU A 5 12.32 -3.29 5.77
CA LEU A 5 11.19 -2.86 6.61
C LEU A 5 10.49 -1.62 6.07
N GLU A 6 11.25 -0.63 5.58
CA GLU A 6 10.67 0.59 5.00
C GLU A 6 9.83 0.26 3.77
N LYS A 7 10.35 -0.62 2.91
CA LYS A 7 9.65 -1.04 1.70
C LYS A 7 8.38 -1.81 2.04
N THR A 8 8.41 -2.65 3.06
CA THR A 8 7.24 -3.40 3.54
C THR A 8 6.19 -2.45 4.11
N SER A 9 6.60 -1.50 4.97
CA SER A 9 5.69 -0.49 5.53
C SER A 9 5.03 0.32 4.44
N ARG A 10 5.78 0.73 3.41
CA ARG A 10 5.24 1.47 2.28
C ARG A 10 4.16 0.67 1.55
N ILE A 11 4.40 -0.61 1.29
CA ILE A 11 3.43 -1.47 0.60
C ILE A 11 2.16 -1.63 1.44
N ILE A 12 2.29 -1.81 2.74
CA ILE A 12 1.14 -1.91 3.64
C ILE A 12 0.31 -0.62 3.61
N ASP A 13 0.97 0.53 3.66
CA ASP A 13 0.29 1.83 3.60
C ASP A 13 -0.42 2.03 2.27
N LEU A 14 0.23 1.70 1.15
CA LEU A 14 -0.38 1.78 -0.17
C LEU A 14 -1.57 0.83 -0.29
N PHE A 15 -1.44 -0.37 0.25
CA PHE A 15 -2.51 -1.36 0.24
C PHE A 15 -3.73 -0.90 1.05
N GLU A 16 -3.53 -0.25 2.19
CA GLU A 16 -4.63 0.32 2.96
C GLU A 16 -5.47 1.29 2.13
N ILE A 17 -4.81 2.10 1.30
CA ILE A 17 -5.50 3.13 0.52
C ILE A 17 -6.05 2.57 -0.79
N TYR A 18 -5.27 1.77 -1.50
CA TYR A 18 -5.54 1.37 -2.88
C TYR A 18 -5.87 -0.11 -3.07
N GLY A 19 -5.77 -0.91 -2.02
CA GLY A 19 -5.92 -2.37 -2.13
C GLY A 19 -7.20 -2.81 -2.81
N ASP A 20 -8.31 -2.13 -2.54
CA ASP A 20 -9.62 -2.46 -3.12
C ASP A 20 -9.70 -2.16 -4.63
N LEU A 21 -8.74 -1.41 -5.17
CA LEU A 21 -8.66 -1.12 -6.60
C LEU A 21 -7.88 -2.18 -7.38
N LEU A 22 -7.21 -3.09 -6.68
CA LEU A 22 -6.48 -4.18 -7.32
C LEU A 22 -7.43 -5.24 -7.85
N ALA A 23 -6.98 -5.98 -8.87
CA ALA A 23 -7.67 -7.19 -9.30
C ALA A 23 -7.72 -8.18 -8.12
N GLU A 24 -8.76 -9.00 -8.06
CA GLU A 24 -9.00 -9.89 -6.91
C GLU A 24 -7.79 -10.73 -6.52
N LYS A 25 -7.15 -11.40 -7.47
CA LYS A 25 -5.98 -12.23 -7.18
C LYS A 25 -4.78 -11.42 -6.71
N GLN A 26 -4.58 -10.23 -7.29
CA GLN A 26 -3.52 -9.32 -6.86
C GLN A 26 -3.73 -8.90 -5.40
N LYS A 27 -4.96 -8.53 -5.06
CA LYS A 27 -5.34 -8.15 -3.70
C LYS A 27 -5.08 -9.29 -2.72
N ILE A 28 -5.56 -10.49 -3.05
CA ILE A 28 -5.41 -11.68 -2.20
C ILE A 28 -3.93 -12.00 -1.94
N TYR A 29 -3.09 -12.00 -2.99
CA TYR A 29 -1.69 -12.38 -2.83
C TYR A 29 -0.85 -11.31 -2.15
N VAL A 30 -1.12 -10.04 -2.42
CA VAL A 30 -0.46 -8.94 -1.69
C VAL A 30 -0.80 -9.02 -0.20
N GLN A 31 -2.06 -9.21 0.12
CA GLN A 31 -2.53 -9.35 1.51
C GLN A 31 -1.89 -10.56 2.20
N ALA A 32 -1.89 -11.71 1.53
CA ALA A 32 -1.32 -12.93 2.09
C ALA A 32 0.17 -12.79 2.39
N TYR A 33 0.91 -12.22 1.46
CA TYR A 33 2.36 -12.08 1.59
C TYR A 33 2.77 -10.99 2.60
N TYR A 34 2.17 -9.80 2.51
CA TYR A 34 2.59 -8.65 3.31
C TYR A 34 1.87 -8.50 4.64
N LEU A 35 0.62 -8.93 4.73
CA LEU A 35 -0.17 -8.79 5.96
C LEU A 35 -0.25 -10.07 6.78
N PHE A 36 -0.27 -11.23 6.12
CA PHE A 36 -0.42 -12.52 6.80
C PHE A 36 0.87 -13.31 6.89
N ASP A 37 1.98 -12.75 6.41
CA ASP A 37 3.32 -13.36 6.48
C ASP A 37 3.42 -14.75 5.83
N LEU A 38 2.62 -15.03 4.81
CA LEU A 38 2.72 -16.29 4.08
C LEU A 38 3.88 -16.22 3.08
N SER A 39 4.60 -17.33 2.93
CA SER A 39 5.63 -17.44 1.91
C SER A 39 5.01 -17.61 0.53
N LEU A 40 5.78 -17.34 -0.52
CA LEU A 40 5.33 -17.56 -1.90
C LEU A 40 4.93 -19.02 -2.11
N SER A 41 5.68 -19.95 -1.51
CA SER A 41 5.41 -21.40 -1.62
C SER A 41 4.10 -21.76 -0.90
N GLU A 42 3.84 -21.19 0.26
CA GLU A 42 2.59 -21.42 0.99
C GLU A 42 1.38 -20.91 0.21
N ILE A 43 1.49 -19.73 -0.39
CA ILE A 43 0.42 -19.16 -1.23
C ILE A 43 0.20 -20.05 -2.46
N ALA A 44 1.27 -20.45 -3.13
CA ALA A 44 1.20 -21.33 -4.30
C ALA A 44 0.51 -22.66 -3.98
N GLU A 45 0.83 -23.25 -2.84
CA GLU A 45 0.24 -24.51 -2.40
C GLU A 45 -1.26 -24.34 -2.11
N GLU A 46 -1.63 -23.30 -1.39
CA GLU A 46 -3.03 -23.03 -1.03
C GLU A 46 -3.93 -22.82 -2.26
N TYR A 47 -3.45 -22.05 -3.22
CA TYR A 47 -4.21 -21.73 -4.43
C TYR A 47 -3.96 -22.67 -5.60
N LYS A 48 -3.13 -23.69 -5.40
CA LYS A 48 -2.83 -24.72 -6.40
C LYS A 48 -2.29 -24.15 -7.72
N ILE A 49 -1.37 -23.21 -7.61
CA ILE A 49 -0.68 -22.60 -8.76
C ILE A 49 0.81 -22.64 -8.52
N SER A 50 1.60 -22.30 -9.53
CA SER A 50 3.05 -22.27 -9.38
C SER A 50 3.52 -21.09 -8.53
N ARG A 51 4.66 -21.27 -7.87
CA ARG A 51 5.31 -20.19 -7.14
C ARG A 51 5.61 -19.01 -8.06
N ALA A 52 6.03 -19.29 -9.30
CA ALA A 52 6.29 -18.25 -10.29
C ALA A 52 5.04 -17.45 -10.63
N SER A 53 3.87 -18.10 -10.73
CA SER A 53 2.61 -17.41 -10.97
C SER A 53 2.21 -16.50 -9.80
N VAL A 54 2.43 -16.95 -8.57
CA VAL A 54 2.18 -16.09 -7.38
C VAL A 54 3.07 -14.86 -7.44
N LEU A 55 4.37 -15.06 -7.68
CA LEU A 55 5.33 -13.95 -7.73
C LEU A 55 4.98 -12.95 -8.84
N ASP A 56 4.60 -13.43 -10.01
CA ASP A 56 4.23 -12.57 -11.13
C ASP A 56 3.00 -11.71 -10.80
N THR A 57 1.95 -12.34 -10.27
CA THR A 57 0.73 -11.63 -9.87
C THR A 57 1.01 -10.63 -8.75
N LEU A 58 1.84 -11.01 -7.79
CA LEU A 58 2.26 -10.14 -6.69
C LEU A 58 2.97 -8.89 -7.23
N LYS A 59 3.93 -9.07 -8.12
CA LYS A 59 4.67 -7.96 -8.74
C LYS A 59 3.76 -7.02 -9.51
N GLN A 60 2.77 -7.55 -10.23
CA GLN A 60 1.77 -6.75 -10.93
C GLN A 60 0.95 -5.90 -9.95
N GLY A 61 0.54 -6.50 -8.84
CA GLY A 61 -0.19 -5.79 -7.79
C GLY A 61 0.62 -4.64 -7.20
N LEU A 62 1.89 -4.91 -6.86
CA LEU A 62 2.78 -3.87 -6.30
C LEU A 62 2.99 -2.73 -7.29
N LYS A 63 3.16 -3.03 -8.55
CA LYS A 63 3.30 -2.03 -9.62
C LYS A 63 2.07 -1.14 -9.70
N LYS A 64 0.88 -1.73 -9.65
CA LYS A 64 -0.38 -0.97 -9.68
C LYS A 64 -0.54 -0.06 -8.47
N LEU A 65 -0.16 -0.52 -7.28
CA LEU A 65 -0.22 0.32 -6.08
C LEU A 65 0.63 1.58 -6.25
N GLU A 66 1.84 1.45 -6.78
CA GLU A 66 2.71 2.60 -7.04
C GLU A 66 2.16 3.50 -8.15
N GLU A 67 1.57 2.94 -9.18
CA GLU A 67 0.95 3.71 -10.26
C GLU A 67 -0.23 4.53 -9.75
N PHE A 68 -1.07 3.97 -8.87
CA PHE A 68 -2.15 4.72 -8.25
C PHE A 68 -1.62 5.88 -7.42
N GLU A 69 -0.58 5.64 -6.62
CA GLU A 69 0.02 6.70 -5.81
C GLU A 69 0.64 7.80 -6.68
N ASN A 70 1.32 7.43 -7.76
CA ASN A 70 1.90 8.40 -8.70
C ASN A 70 0.83 9.29 -9.35
N SER A 71 -0.38 8.77 -9.53
CA SER A 71 -1.48 9.53 -10.13
C SER A 71 -2.30 10.32 -9.10
N LEU A 72 -2.55 9.73 -7.93
CA LEU A 72 -3.52 10.26 -6.98
C LEU A 72 -2.90 10.94 -5.76
N HIS A 73 -1.68 10.53 -5.37
CA HIS A 73 -0.94 11.11 -4.23
C HIS A 73 -1.68 11.08 -2.90
N LEU A 74 -2.56 10.08 -2.69
CA LEU A 74 -3.35 10.01 -1.45
C LEU A 74 -2.52 9.68 -0.22
N LEU A 75 -1.49 8.84 -0.36
CA LEU A 75 -0.57 8.53 0.74
C LEU A 75 0.22 9.77 1.14
N GLU A 76 0.73 10.51 0.15
CA GLU A 76 1.44 11.77 0.36
C GLU A 76 0.56 12.79 1.07
N LYS A 77 -0.68 12.96 0.59
CA LYS A 77 -1.66 13.88 1.21
C LYS A 77 -1.99 13.48 2.64
N ARG A 78 -2.19 12.17 2.89
CA ARG A 78 -2.45 11.64 4.22
C ARG A 78 -1.31 11.96 5.18
N ALA A 79 -0.07 11.80 4.74
CA ALA A 79 1.11 12.12 5.55
C ALA A 79 1.18 13.59 5.91
N LYS A 80 0.88 14.47 4.96
CA LYS A 80 0.85 15.94 5.20
C LYS A 80 -0.25 16.33 6.17
N ILE A 81 -1.43 15.72 6.05
CA ILE A 81 -2.54 15.96 6.96
C ILE A 81 -2.19 15.52 8.38
N ARG A 82 -1.57 14.35 8.55
CA ARG A 82 -1.11 13.88 9.85
C ARG A 82 -0.08 14.80 10.48
N GLU A 83 0.85 15.30 9.69
CA GLU A 83 1.83 16.29 10.12
C GLU A 83 1.17 17.55 10.68
N ILE A 84 0.14 18.04 10.00
CA ILE A 84 -0.63 19.21 10.42
C ILE A 84 -1.36 18.92 11.75
N ILE A 85 -1.99 17.76 11.87
CA ILE A 85 -2.72 17.36 13.08
C ILE A 85 -1.74 17.24 14.27
N ASP A 86 -0.55 16.70 14.04
CA ASP A 86 0.46 16.51 15.08
C ASP A 86 1.21 17.81 15.44
N SER A 87 1.09 18.83 14.60
CA SER A 87 1.64 20.14 14.91
C SER A 87 0.71 20.92 15.84
N ASN A 88 1.23 21.80 16.69
CA ASN A 88 0.42 22.63 17.56
C ASN A 88 -0.09 23.88 16.82
N MET A 89 -0.57 23.70 15.60
CA MET A 89 -1.09 24.80 14.79
C MET A 89 -2.45 25.28 15.29
N LYS A 90 -2.71 26.56 15.13
CA LYS A 90 -4.02 27.14 15.41
C LYS A 90 -5.04 26.62 14.40
N LYS A 91 -6.30 26.53 14.82
CA LYS A 91 -7.40 26.03 13.99
C LYS A 91 -7.46 26.71 12.61
N THR A 92 -7.29 28.03 12.56
CA THR A 92 -7.32 28.79 11.30
C THR A 92 -6.17 28.41 10.37
N GLU A 93 -4.98 28.16 10.92
CA GLU A 93 -3.80 27.72 10.17
C GLU A 93 -4.00 26.31 9.63
N ILE A 94 -4.58 25.43 10.45
CA ILE A 94 -4.89 24.05 10.04
C ILE A 94 -5.85 24.05 8.86
N LEU A 95 -6.91 24.83 8.92
CA LEU A 95 -7.90 24.92 7.84
C LEU A 95 -7.26 25.40 6.53
N LYS A 96 -6.40 26.41 6.60
CA LYS A 96 -5.69 26.93 5.41
C LYS A 96 -4.77 25.88 4.80
N GLU A 97 -4.03 25.13 5.63
CA GLU A 97 -3.14 24.09 5.15
C GLU A 97 -3.91 22.93 4.52
N LEU A 98 -5.03 22.52 5.11
CA LEU A 98 -5.87 21.46 4.57
C LEU A 98 -6.46 21.86 3.22
N GLU A 99 -6.93 23.08 3.07
CA GLU A 99 -7.46 23.60 1.79
C GLU A 99 -6.37 23.55 0.70
N ARG A 100 -5.14 23.90 1.05
CA ARG A 100 -4.03 23.87 0.11
C ARG A 100 -3.68 22.46 -0.35
N ILE A 101 -3.79 21.45 0.53
CA ILE A 101 -3.47 20.05 0.24
C ILE A 101 -4.58 19.39 -0.56
N LEU A 102 -5.81 19.68 -0.20
CA LEU A 102 -6.99 19.10 -0.83
C LEU A 102 -7.42 19.88 -2.06
#